data_b2c46822dc66e4ce5d3701161dc95b17
#
_entry.id   b2c46822dc66e4ce5d3701161dc95b17
#
_cell.length_a   1.000
_cell.length_b   1.000
_cell.length_c   1.000
_cell.angle_alpha   90.00
_cell.angle_beta   90.00
_cell.angle_gamma   90.00
#
_symmetry.space_group_name_H-M   'P 1'
#
loop_
_entity.id
_entity.type
_entity.pdbx_description
1 polymer ?
#
loop_
_entity_poly.entity_id
_entity_poly.type
_entity_poly.pdbx_seq_one_letter_code
_entity_poly.pdbx_strand_id
1 'polypeptide(L)'
;MVFHSNRMEGLRELLLSYVKERPLLPLQSETLLVQSNGMKHWLTLSLANTSALGICAATRLELPSSQLWQIYRSVLGADKLPAHMALDKAPMVWRILRRLPEWLKDPCFSPLAHYLGDDTQGSRAFGLAQQLADVLDGYQNYRADWLEHWAAGRDVLDRGQTLPPAQAWQ
;
A
#
# COMPACT_ATOMS: atom_id res chain seq x y z
N MET A 1 8.20 1.65 25.25
CA MET A 1 8.05 0.33 25.85
C MET A 1 7.60 -0.64 24.77
N VAL A 2 8.21 -1.82 24.65
CA VAL A 2 7.89 -2.81 23.62
C VAL A 2 7.45 -4.10 24.30
N PHE A 3 6.32 -4.65 23.89
CA PHE A 3 5.80 -5.92 24.39
C PHE A 3 5.82 -6.95 23.27
N HIS A 4 6.25 -8.16 23.58
CA HIS A 4 6.30 -9.29 22.67
C HIS A 4 5.47 -10.44 23.22
N SER A 5 4.71 -11.09 22.38
CA SER A 5 4.01 -12.32 22.70
C SER A 5 3.79 -13.14 21.43
N ASN A 6 3.76 -14.45 21.57
CA ASN A 6 3.31 -15.38 20.54
C ASN A 6 1.79 -15.59 20.53
N ARG A 7 1.06 -14.90 21.43
CA ARG A 7 -0.41 -14.95 21.55
C ARG A 7 -0.99 -13.55 21.37
N MET A 8 -1.76 -13.35 20.33
CA MET A 8 -2.40 -12.07 20.02
C MET A 8 -3.44 -11.66 21.07
N GLU A 9 -4.11 -12.64 21.67
CA GLU A 9 -5.10 -12.41 22.73
C GLU A 9 -4.44 -11.76 23.96
N GLY A 10 -3.25 -12.20 24.35
CA GLY A 10 -2.50 -11.61 25.45
C GLY A 10 -2.07 -10.17 25.17
N LEU A 11 -1.65 -9.87 23.94
CA LEU A 11 -1.34 -8.48 23.54
C LEU A 11 -2.59 -7.60 23.51
N ARG A 12 -3.74 -8.15 23.09
CA ARG A 12 -5.03 -7.44 23.17
C ARG A 12 -5.42 -7.12 24.60
N GLU A 13 -5.32 -8.07 25.52
CA GLU A 13 -5.64 -7.86 26.93
C GLU A 13 -4.77 -6.78 27.56
N LEU A 14 -3.48 -6.78 27.22
CA LEU A 14 -2.55 -5.74 27.67
C LEU A 14 -2.95 -4.37 27.11
N LEU A 15 -3.30 -4.29 25.82
CA LEU A 15 -3.80 -3.06 25.20
C LEU A 15 -5.07 -2.57 25.91
N LEU A 16 -6.02 -3.45 26.18
CA LEU A 16 -7.26 -3.13 26.88
C LEU A 16 -6.99 -2.57 28.29
N SER A 17 -6.08 -3.19 29.06
CA SER A 17 -5.68 -2.68 30.37
C SER A 17 -5.05 -1.31 30.25
N TYR A 18 -4.16 -1.11 29.29
CA TYR A 18 -3.51 0.18 29.06
C TYR A 18 -4.51 1.30 28.75
N VAL A 19 -5.47 1.05 27.87
CA VAL A 19 -6.51 2.03 27.49
C VAL A 19 -7.45 2.32 28.69
N LYS A 20 -7.79 1.32 29.49
CA LYS A 20 -8.61 1.49 30.69
C LYS A 20 -7.91 2.32 31.78
N GLU A 21 -6.62 2.09 31.99
CA GLU A 21 -5.83 2.78 32.99
C GLU A 21 -5.50 4.23 32.63
N ARG A 22 -5.54 4.55 31.34
CA ARG A 22 -5.17 5.87 30.79
C ARG A 22 -6.25 6.39 29.84
N PRO A 23 -7.46 6.65 30.34
CA PRO A 23 -8.53 7.16 29.49
C PRO A 23 -8.14 8.55 28.96
N LEU A 24 -8.39 8.76 27.69
CA LEU A 24 -8.27 10.09 27.07
C LEU A 24 -9.41 11.00 27.50
N LEU A 25 -9.24 12.30 27.27
CA LEU A 25 -10.31 13.27 27.48
C LEU A 25 -11.52 12.95 26.58
N PRO A 26 -12.75 13.28 27.02
CA PRO A 26 -13.94 13.10 26.20
C PRO A 26 -13.76 13.72 24.80
N LEU A 27 -14.13 12.99 23.76
CA LEU A 27 -14.00 13.37 22.35
C LEU A 27 -12.57 13.41 21.78
N GLN A 28 -11.57 13.13 22.59
CA GLN A 28 -10.22 12.94 22.06
C GLN A 28 -10.12 11.59 21.37
N SER A 29 -9.60 11.57 20.15
CA SER A 29 -9.43 10.34 19.38
C SER A 29 -8.08 9.68 19.68
N GLU A 30 -8.09 8.38 19.90
CA GLU A 30 -6.91 7.52 19.98
C GLU A 30 -6.63 6.89 18.62
N THR A 31 -5.37 6.84 18.22
CA THR A 31 -4.96 6.19 16.98
C THR A 31 -4.13 4.95 17.27
N LEU A 32 -4.61 3.81 16.80
CA LEU A 32 -3.92 2.52 16.88
C LEU A 32 -3.47 2.12 15.48
N LEU A 33 -2.17 1.86 15.31
CA LEU A 33 -1.63 1.36 14.06
C LEU A 33 -1.70 -0.16 14.02
N VAL A 34 -2.25 -0.69 12.95
CA VAL A 34 -2.45 -2.14 12.74
C VAL A 34 -1.87 -2.59 11.42
N GLN A 35 -1.41 -3.83 11.35
CA GLN A 35 -0.73 -4.36 10.15
C GLN A 35 -1.67 -4.72 8.99
N SER A 36 -2.96 -4.95 9.28
CA SER A 36 -3.90 -5.39 8.26
C SER A 36 -5.33 -4.97 8.58
N ASN A 37 -6.18 -4.95 7.53
CA ASN A 37 -7.62 -4.71 7.69
C ASN A 37 -8.30 -5.80 8.53
N GLY A 38 -7.83 -7.05 8.47
CA GLY A 38 -8.31 -8.12 9.34
C GLY A 38 -8.07 -7.82 10.82
N MET A 39 -6.86 -7.36 11.17
CA MET A 39 -6.53 -6.94 12.53
C MET A 39 -7.33 -5.71 12.95
N LYS A 40 -7.54 -4.75 12.06
CA LYS A 40 -8.42 -3.59 12.30
C LYS A 40 -9.82 -4.04 12.71
N HIS A 41 -10.43 -4.92 11.94
CA HIS A 41 -11.78 -5.44 12.21
C HIS A 41 -11.84 -6.25 13.52
N TRP A 42 -10.88 -7.14 13.72
CA TRP A 42 -10.79 -7.96 14.93
C TRP A 42 -10.63 -7.11 16.20
N LEU A 43 -9.76 -6.09 16.20
CA LEU A 43 -9.60 -5.18 17.31
C LEU A 43 -10.84 -4.33 17.56
N THR A 44 -11.47 -3.80 16.50
CA THR A 44 -12.73 -3.04 16.63
C THR A 44 -13.79 -3.86 17.37
N LEU A 45 -14.02 -5.10 16.97
CA LEU A 45 -14.96 -6.00 17.64
C LEU A 45 -14.53 -6.33 19.06
N SER A 46 -13.24 -6.52 19.28
CA SER A 46 -12.69 -6.83 20.60
C SER A 46 -12.84 -5.66 21.58
N LEU A 47 -12.62 -4.42 21.13
CA LEU A 47 -12.79 -3.21 21.93
C LEU A 47 -14.27 -2.93 22.23
N ALA A 48 -15.15 -3.17 21.25
CA ALA A 48 -16.60 -2.98 21.38
C ALA A 48 -17.30 -4.03 22.26
N ASN A 49 -16.61 -5.11 22.59
CA ASN A 49 -17.19 -6.16 23.43
C ASN A 49 -17.54 -5.63 24.83
N THR A 50 -18.69 -6.01 25.35
CA THR A 50 -19.20 -5.59 26.67
C THR A 50 -18.27 -6.00 27.82
N SER A 51 -17.57 -7.11 27.70
CA SER A 51 -16.54 -7.55 28.67
C SER A 51 -15.24 -6.72 28.60
N ALA A 52 -15.02 -5.98 27.53
CA ALA A 52 -13.86 -5.12 27.34
C ALA A 52 -14.20 -3.66 27.68
N LEU A 53 -14.34 -2.79 26.68
CA LEU A 53 -14.71 -1.39 26.85
C LEU A 53 -16.21 -1.13 26.65
N GLY A 54 -16.92 -2.07 26.05
CA GLY A 54 -18.34 -1.98 25.72
C GLY A 54 -18.63 -1.11 24.48
N ILE A 55 -17.69 -0.28 24.06
CA ILE A 55 -17.82 0.61 22.92
C ILE A 55 -16.45 0.84 22.27
N CYS A 56 -16.41 0.92 20.96
CA CYS A 56 -15.26 1.35 20.18
C CYS A 56 -15.61 2.65 19.45
N ALA A 57 -15.65 3.75 20.19
CA ALA A 57 -15.88 5.09 19.64
C ALA A 57 -14.61 5.92 19.86
N ALA A 58 -14.38 6.91 19.01
CA ALA A 58 -13.20 7.77 19.05
C ALA A 58 -11.84 7.03 18.92
N THR A 59 -11.85 5.74 18.56
CA THR A 59 -10.64 4.96 18.27
C THR A 59 -10.47 4.81 16.77
N ARG A 60 -9.37 5.33 16.24
CA ARG A 60 -9.00 5.20 14.84
C ARG A 60 -8.00 4.06 14.70
N LEU A 61 -8.38 3.01 13.98
CA LEU A 61 -7.49 1.94 13.64
C LEU A 61 -7.01 2.15 12.19
N GLU A 62 -5.73 2.44 12.03
CA GLU A 62 -5.17 2.84 10.74
C GLU A 62 -4.00 1.94 10.34
N LEU A 63 -3.80 1.78 9.05
CA LEU A 63 -2.58 1.16 8.51
C LEU A 63 -1.42 2.17 8.58
N PRO A 64 -0.18 1.72 8.83
CA PRO A 64 0.98 2.61 8.91
C PRO A 64 1.14 3.51 7.69
N SER A 65 0.91 3.00 6.48
CA SER A 65 1.00 3.77 5.24
C SER A 65 -0.03 4.90 5.17
N SER A 66 -1.29 4.62 5.55
CA SER A 66 -2.36 5.62 5.59
C SER A 66 -2.08 6.71 6.61
N GLN A 67 -1.60 6.33 7.80
CA GLN A 67 -1.25 7.28 8.85
C GLN A 67 -0.06 8.15 8.46
N LEU A 68 0.97 7.57 7.85
CA LEU A 68 2.14 8.30 7.37
C LEU A 68 1.73 9.34 6.31
N TRP A 69 0.83 8.99 5.40
CA TRP A 69 0.30 9.90 4.40
C TRP A 69 -0.47 11.08 5.04
N GLN A 70 -1.27 10.82 6.08
CA GLN A 70 -1.94 11.87 6.84
C GLN A 70 -0.93 12.81 7.54
N ILE A 71 0.14 12.25 8.13
CA ILE A 71 1.22 13.05 8.74
C ILE A 71 1.89 13.93 7.69
N TYR A 72 2.24 13.40 6.53
CA TYR A 72 2.82 14.20 5.45
C TYR A 72 1.91 15.35 5.04
N ARG A 73 0.63 15.11 4.89
CA ARG A 73 -0.35 16.14 4.56
C ARG A 73 -0.48 17.21 5.65
N SER A 74 -0.42 16.82 6.92
CA SER A 74 -0.50 17.76 8.05
C SER A 74 0.74 18.65 8.17
N VAL A 75 1.92 18.11 7.83
CA VAL A 75 3.20 18.83 7.93
C VAL A 75 3.48 19.68 6.69
N LEU A 76 3.26 19.13 5.50
CA LEU A 76 3.59 19.79 4.23
C LEU A 76 2.48 20.68 3.68
N GLY A 77 1.26 20.54 4.21
CA GLY A 77 0.07 21.23 3.76
C GLY A 77 -0.83 20.33 2.91
N ALA A 78 -2.11 20.29 3.23
CA ALA A 78 -3.09 19.47 2.53
C ALA A 78 -3.38 19.97 1.09
N ASP A 79 -3.05 21.20 0.79
CA ASP A 79 -3.12 21.86 -0.52
C ASP A 79 -1.96 21.41 -1.45
N LYS A 80 -0.81 21.04 -0.88
CA LYS A 80 0.37 20.61 -1.63
C LYS A 80 0.37 19.12 -1.98
N LEU A 81 -0.35 18.31 -1.22
CA LEU A 81 -0.42 16.88 -1.42
C LEU A 81 -1.84 16.43 -1.74
N PRO A 82 -2.04 15.58 -2.76
CA PRO A 82 -3.36 15.06 -3.09
C PRO A 82 -3.95 14.23 -1.94
N ALA A 83 -5.27 14.10 -1.92
CA ALA A 83 -5.97 13.29 -0.91
C ALA A 83 -5.57 11.80 -1.00
N HIS A 84 -5.32 11.33 -2.20
CA HIS A 84 -4.88 9.96 -2.49
C HIS A 84 -3.62 10.00 -3.34
N MET A 85 -2.73 9.04 -3.12
CA MET A 85 -1.55 8.91 -3.97
C MET A 85 -1.96 8.46 -5.38
N ALA A 86 -1.44 9.16 -6.38
CA ALA A 86 -1.70 8.82 -7.77
C ALA A 86 -1.10 7.47 -8.18
N LEU A 87 -0.13 6.99 -7.44
CA LEU A 87 0.58 5.73 -7.65
C LEU A 87 0.11 4.61 -6.69
N ASP A 88 -1.00 4.83 -5.96
CA ASP A 88 -1.64 3.74 -5.25
C ASP A 88 -2.06 2.65 -6.23
N LYS A 89 -2.00 1.39 -5.80
CA LYS A 89 -2.24 0.21 -6.64
C LYS A 89 -3.51 0.30 -7.47
N ALA A 90 -4.65 0.67 -6.87
CA ALA A 90 -5.92 0.70 -7.59
C ALA A 90 -5.97 1.74 -8.73
N PRO A 91 -5.60 3.03 -8.54
CA PRO A 91 -5.45 3.97 -9.63
C PRO A 91 -4.42 3.54 -10.67
N MET A 92 -3.35 2.86 -10.24
CA MET A 92 -2.27 2.41 -11.13
C MET A 92 -2.76 1.37 -12.13
N VAL A 93 -3.58 0.41 -11.72
CA VAL A 93 -4.20 -0.59 -12.63
C VAL A 93 -4.89 0.10 -13.80
N TRP A 94 -5.73 1.11 -13.53
CA TRP A 94 -6.46 1.84 -14.58
C TRP A 94 -5.56 2.68 -15.47
N ARG A 95 -4.49 3.23 -14.93
CA ARG A 95 -3.48 3.96 -15.70
C ARG A 95 -2.72 3.04 -16.66
N ILE A 96 -2.31 1.86 -16.19
CA ILE A 96 -1.66 0.84 -17.00
C ILE A 96 -2.60 0.41 -18.12
N LEU A 97 -3.84 0.03 -17.82
CA LEU A 97 -4.83 -0.36 -18.83
C LEU A 97 -5.03 0.69 -19.90
N ARG A 98 -5.09 1.96 -19.52
CA ARG A 98 -5.24 3.07 -20.46
C ARG A 98 -4.04 3.24 -21.39
N ARG A 99 -2.82 2.96 -20.88
CA ARG A 99 -1.57 3.10 -21.63
C ARG A 99 -1.21 1.86 -22.45
N LEU A 100 -1.69 0.70 -22.03
CA LEU A 100 -1.34 -0.59 -22.60
C LEU A 100 -1.47 -0.64 -24.14
N PRO A 101 -2.56 -0.16 -24.77
CA PRO A 101 -2.69 -0.19 -26.24
C PRO A 101 -1.63 0.67 -26.97
N GLU A 102 -1.10 1.68 -26.32
CA GLU A 102 -0.02 2.52 -26.86
C GLU A 102 1.32 1.78 -26.77
N TRP A 103 1.61 1.18 -25.62
CA TRP A 103 2.84 0.42 -25.39
C TRP A 103 2.96 -0.80 -26.29
N LEU A 104 1.87 -1.51 -26.55
CA LEU A 104 1.87 -2.68 -27.43
C LEU A 104 2.24 -2.39 -28.89
N LYS A 105 2.33 -1.12 -29.28
CA LYS A 105 2.84 -0.72 -30.62
C LYS A 105 4.37 -0.76 -30.69
N ASP A 106 5.04 -0.72 -29.57
CA ASP A 106 6.50 -0.78 -29.50
C ASP A 106 6.95 -2.24 -29.64
N PRO A 107 7.92 -2.54 -30.54
CA PRO A 107 8.44 -3.88 -30.73
C PRO A 107 9.00 -4.54 -29.47
N CYS A 108 9.48 -3.75 -28.50
CA CYS A 108 10.00 -4.29 -27.23
C CYS A 108 8.91 -5.01 -26.42
N PHE A 109 7.64 -4.62 -26.57
CA PHE A 109 6.49 -5.27 -25.94
C PHE A 109 5.82 -6.36 -26.77
N SER A 110 6.46 -6.84 -27.84
CA SER A 110 5.93 -7.91 -28.68
C SER A 110 5.53 -9.18 -27.92
N PRO A 111 6.22 -9.64 -26.87
CA PRO A 111 5.77 -10.77 -26.06
C PRO A 111 4.43 -10.48 -25.34
N LEU A 112 4.21 -9.27 -24.87
CA LEU A 112 2.95 -8.86 -24.24
C LEU A 112 1.83 -8.75 -25.28
N ALA A 113 2.12 -8.22 -26.46
CA ALA A 113 1.17 -8.17 -27.58
C ALA A 113 0.72 -9.57 -27.97
N HIS A 114 1.65 -10.53 -28.04
CA HIS A 114 1.32 -11.94 -28.30
C HIS A 114 0.46 -12.57 -27.18
N TYR A 115 0.81 -12.32 -25.92
CA TYR A 115 0.04 -12.81 -24.77
C TYR A 115 -1.41 -12.30 -24.77
N LEU A 116 -1.61 -11.04 -25.15
CA LEU A 116 -2.93 -10.40 -25.18
C LEU A 116 -3.74 -10.73 -26.44
N GLY A 117 -3.10 -11.15 -27.53
CA GLY A 117 -3.63 -11.51 -28.84
C GLY A 117 -5.14 -11.44 -29.03
N ASP A 118 -5.85 -12.50 -28.62
CA ASP A 118 -7.30 -12.65 -28.80
C ASP A 118 -8.12 -12.25 -27.56
N ASP A 119 -7.64 -11.31 -26.73
CA ASP A 119 -8.35 -10.88 -25.52
C ASP A 119 -9.53 -9.94 -25.84
N THR A 120 -10.58 -10.50 -26.43
CA THR A 120 -11.78 -9.75 -26.83
C THR A 120 -12.57 -9.17 -25.64
N GLN A 121 -12.41 -9.74 -24.45
CA GLN A 121 -13.13 -9.32 -23.23
C GLN A 121 -12.29 -8.40 -22.32
N GLY A 122 -11.01 -8.21 -22.61
CA GLY A 122 -10.10 -7.40 -21.79
C GLY A 122 -9.72 -8.03 -20.44
N SER A 123 -10.09 -9.28 -20.20
CA SER A 123 -9.82 -9.96 -18.93
C SER A 123 -8.32 -10.24 -18.72
N ARG A 124 -7.59 -10.60 -19.79
CA ARG A 124 -6.14 -10.80 -19.73
C ARG A 124 -5.42 -9.47 -19.54
N ALA A 125 -5.85 -8.42 -20.25
CA ALA A 125 -5.30 -7.07 -20.11
C ALA A 125 -5.49 -6.55 -18.68
N PHE A 126 -6.66 -6.77 -18.08
CA PHE A 126 -6.92 -6.40 -16.69
C PHE A 126 -6.04 -7.18 -15.72
N GLY A 127 -5.95 -8.49 -15.86
CA GLY A 127 -5.08 -9.33 -15.04
C GLY A 127 -3.61 -8.94 -15.14
N LEU A 128 -3.11 -8.66 -16.36
CA LEU A 128 -1.77 -8.14 -16.57
C LEU A 128 -1.56 -6.80 -15.88
N ALA A 129 -2.49 -5.87 -16.01
CA ALA A 129 -2.42 -4.56 -15.36
C ALA A 129 -2.40 -4.67 -13.83
N GLN A 130 -3.14 -5.61 -13.26
CA GLN A 130 -3.08 -5.89 -11.82
C GLN A 130 -1.71 -6.41 -11.39
N GLN A 131 -1.15 -7.38 -12.12
CA GLN A 131 0.19 -7.92 -11.83
C GLN A 131 1.27 -6.86 -11.95
N LEU A 132 1.24 -6.04 -13.00
CA LEU A 132 2.18 -4.92 -13.16
C LEU A 132 2.04 -3.89 -12.04
N ALA A 133 0.81 -3.57 -11.63
CA ALA A 133 0.58 -2.67 -10.51
C ALA A 133 1.13 -3.24 -9.19
N ASP A 134 1.01 -4.55 -8.96
CA ASP A 134 1.59 -5.22 -7.78
C ASP A 134 3.11 -5.14 -7.78
N VAL A 135 3.75 -5.40 -8.91
CA VAL A 135 5.22 -5.31 -9.05
C VAL A 135 5.71 -3.89 -8.83
N LEU A 136 5.04 -2.90 -9.45
CA LEU A 136 5.42 -1.48 -9.30
C LEU A 136 5.18 -0.97 -7.87
N ASP A 137 4.11 -1.41 -7.19
CA ASP A 137 3.87 -1.12 -5.78
C ASP A 137 4.99 -1.71 -4.90
N GLY A 138 5.40 -2.93 -5.20
CA GLY A 138 6.57 -3.55 -4.58
C GLY A 138 7.86 -2.73 -4.80
N TYR A 139 8.09 -2.23 -6.00
CA TYR A 139 9.27 -1.39 -6.28
C TYR A 139 9.22 -0.05 -5.53
N GLN A 140 8.06 0.58 -5.38
CA GLN A 140 7.92 1.79 -4.58
C GLN A 140 8.33 1.57 -3.12
N ASN A 141 8.04 0.40 -2.56
CA ASN A 141 8.33 0.09 -1.16
C ASN A 141 9.77 -0.42 -0.94
N TYR A 142 10.32 -1.18 -1.89
CA TYR A 142 11.58 -1.92 -1.68
C TYR A 142 12.70 -1.52 -2.63
N ARG A 143 12.39 -0.86 -3.74
CA ARG A 143 13.34 -0.51 -4.80
C ARG A 143 13.08 0.89 -5.36
N ALA A 144 12.87 1.85 -4.47
CA ALA A 144 12.72 3.25 -4.84
C ALA A 144 13.96 3.78 -5.60
N ASP A 145 15.14 3.22 -5.32
CA ASP A 145 16.39 3.49 -6.04
C ASP A 145 16.27 3.17 -7.54
N TRP A 146 15.66 2.06 -7.90
CA TRP A 146 15.44 1.70 -9.32
C TRP A 146 14.50 2.68 -10.00
N LEU A 147 13.38 3.01 -9.35
CA LEU A 147 12.41 3.95 -9.91
C LEU A 147 13.02 5.34 -10.14
N GLU A 148 13.88 5.80 -9.23
CA GLU A 148 14.60 7.06 -9.39
C GLU A 148 15.57 7.02 -10.59
N HIS A 149 16.31 5.93 -10.73
CA HIS A 149 17.21 5.75 -11.86
C HIS A 149 16.46 5.70 -13.19
N TRP A 150 15.39 4.92 -13.28
CA TRP A 150 14.57 4.83 -14.50
C TRP A 150 13.88 6.14 -14.84
N ALA A 151 13.39 6.88 -13.85
CA ALA A 151 12.84 8.22 -14.07
C ALA A 151 13.88 9.21 -14.63
N ALA A 152 15.16 8.98 -14.32
CA ALA A 152 16.29 9.74 -14.87
C ALA A 152 16.84 9.16 -16.19
N GLY A 153 16.18 8.17 -16.79
CA GLY A 153 16.59 7.51 -18.04
C GLY A 153 17.84 6.65 -17.89
N ARG A 154 18.11 6.14 -16.69
CA ARG A 154 19.27 5.29 -16.40
C ARG A 154 18.83 3.86 -16.14
N ASP A 155 19.13 2.95 -17.05
CA ASP A 155 18.84 1.52 -16.95
C ASP A 155 19.91 0.84 -16.10
N VAL A 156 19.74 0.85 -14.80
CA VAL A 156 20.68 0.25 -13.83
C VAL A 156 19.99 -0.83 -12.98
N LEU A 157 20.73 -1.87 -12.70
CA LEU A 157 20.41 -2.89 -11.69
C LEU A 157 20.98 -2.49 -10.32
N ASP A 158 20.90 -3.43 -9.41
CA ASP A 158 21.44 -3.32 -8.07
C ASP A 158 22.88 -2.77 -8.06
N ARG A 159 23.17 -1.86 -7.14
CA ARG A 159 24.50 -1.24 -6.93
C ARG A 159 25.08 -0.51 -8.15
N GLY A 160 24.23 0.00 -9.04
CA GLY A 160 24.66 0.75 -10.21
C GLY A 160 25.21 -0.10 -11.36
N GLN A 161 24.97 -1.40 -11.36
CA GLN A 161 25.27 -2.26 -12.50
C GLN A 161 24.27 -1.95 -13.63
N THR A 162 24.79 -1.75 -14.85
CA THR A 162 23.94 -1.58 -16.04
C THR A 162 23.24 -2.90 -16.39
N LEU A 163 22.00 -2.79 -16.86
CA LEU A 163 21.26 -3.94 -17.38
C LEU A 163 22.02 -4.59 -18.53
N PRO A 164 22.11 -5.94 -18.58
CA PRO A 164 22.57 -6.62 -19.76
C PRO A 164 21.73 -6.21 -20.97
N PRO A 165 22.34 -6.07 -22.17
CA PRO A 165 21.60 -5.65 -23.37
C PRO A 165 20.35 -6.49 -23.69
N ALA A 166 20.39 -7.78 -23.33
CA ALA A 166 19.25 -8.69 -23.49
C ALA A 166 18.09 -8.43 -22.52
N GLN A 167 18.27 -7.61 -21.49
CA GLN A 167 17.29 -7.26 -20.48
C GLN A 167 16.97 -5.76 -20.46
N ALA A 168 17.62 -4.97 -21.29
CA ALA A 168 17.41 -3.51 -21.36
C ALA A 168 16.02 -3.09 -21.85
N TRP A 169 15.19 -4.05 -22.25
CA TRP A 169 13.80 -3.85 -22.67
C TRP A 169 12.79 -4.09 -21.52
N GLN A 170 13.22 -4.61 -20.39
CA GLN A 170 12.38 -4.84 -19.19
C GLN A 170 12.18 -3.57 -18.38
#